data_dce10cf7e8140f65af0ec91e77855dfe
#
_entry.id   dce10cf7e8140f65af0ec91e77855dfe
#
_cell.length_a   1.000
_cell.length_b   1.000
_cell.length_c   1.000
_cell.angle_alpha   90.00
_cell.angle_beta   90.00
_cell.angle_gamma   90.00
#
_symmetry.space_group_name_H-M   'P 1'
#
loop_
_entity.id
_entity.type
_entity.pdbx_description
1 polymer ?
#
loop_
_entity_poly.entity_id
_entity_poly.type
_entity_poly.pdbx_seq_one_letter_code
_entity_poly.pdbx_strand_id
1 'polypeptide(L)'
;MDAFRLAPCGPLRGRLRVPGDKSVTHRGLMLLALAEGEGRLFYPLKAGDTLSTARVLQALGAEVREEGPHFLVRGRGLRFQEPEDVLDCGNAGTLMRLLLGLLAGQEGLFAVLTGDASLRRRPMGRVVAPLRAMGARVD
;
A
#
# COMPACT_ATOMS: atom_id res chain seq x y z
N MET A 1 -0.84 3.16 -32.02
CA MET A 1 -0.67 2.04 -31.07
C MET A 1 0.63 1.32 -31.41
N ASP A 2 1.60 1.34 -30.50
CA ASP A 2 2.84 0.62 -30.74
C ASP A 2 2.58 -0.87 -30.61
N ALA A 3 2.91 -1.63 -31.67
CA ALA A 3 2.71 -3.07 -31.72
C ALA A 3 4.07 -3.77 -31.67
N PHE A 4 4.17 -4.79 -30.82
CA PHE A 4 5.32 -5.68 -30.83
C PHE A 4 5.08 -6.84 -31.78
N ARG A 5 6.02 -7.08 -32.70
CA ARG A 5 6.00 -8.25 -33.56
C ARG A 5 6.91 -9.32 -32.96
N LEU A 6 6.31 -10.45 -32.59
CA LEU A 6 7.03 -11.60 -32.05
C LEU A 6 7.17 -12.68 -33.13
N ALA A 7 8.33 -13.27 -33.19
CA ALA A 7 8.60 -14.45 -34.04
C ALA A 7 9.20 -15.56 -33.17
N PRO A 8 8.98 -16.83 -33.54
CA PRO A 8 9.66 -17.94 -32.88
C PRO A 8 11.18 -17.76 -32.93
N CYS A 9 11.84 -17.95 -31.81
CA CYS A 9 13.30 -17.94 -31.71
C CYS A 9 13.78 -19.20 -30.98
N GLY A 10 15.08 -19.47 -31.03
CA GLY A 10 15.69 -20.58 -30.28
C GLY A 10 15.57 -20.42 -28.77
N PRO A 11 16.07 -21.37 -27.97
CA PRO A 11 15.96 -21.31 -26.52
C PRO A 11 16.64 -20.07 -25.97
N LEU A 12 15.87 -19.29 -25.18
CA LEU A 12 16.35 -18.11 -24.49
C LEU A 12 17.24 -18.53 -23.29
N ARG A 13 18.41 -17.92 -23.18
CA ARG A 13 19.34 -18.12 -22.06
C ARG A 13 19.81 -16.75 -21.55
N GLY A 14 19.85 -16.59 -20.23
CA GLY A 14 20.32 -15.34 -19.62
C GLY A 14 19.77 -15.15 -18.21
N ARG A 15 20.18 -14.02 -17.63
CA ARG A 15 19.68 -13.54 -16.33
C ARG A 15 19.15 -12.13 -16.54
N LEU A 16 17.99 -11.87 -16.01
CA LEU A 16 17.39 -10.54 -16.00
C LEU A 16 16.90 -10.20 -14.59
N ARG A 17 16.88 -8.92 -14.25
CA ARG A 17 16.25 -8.42 -13.05
C ARG A 17 14.91 -7.84 -13.45
N VAL A 18 13.84 -8.35 -12.83
CA VAL A 18 12.49 -7.80 -12.98
C VAL A 18 12.28 -6.66 -11.99
N PRO A 19 11.38 -5.70 -12.27
CA PRO A 19 10.92 -4.73 -11.28
C PRO A 19 10.35 -5.42 -10.04
N GLY A 20 10.33 -4.70 -8.91
CA GLY A 20 9.66 -5.17 -7.69
C GLY A 20 8.16 -5.41 -7.92
N ASP A 21 7.59 -6.36 -7.17
CA ASP A 21 6.16 -6.63 -7.21
C ASP A 21 5.36 -5.55 -6.46
N LYS A 22 4.25 -5.11 -7.06
CA LYS A 22 3.39 -4.07 -6.48
C LYS A 22 2.76 -4.51 -5.17
N SER A 23 2.18 -5.70 -5.14
CA SER A 23 1.46 -6.21 -3.98
C SER A 23 2.39 -6.51 -2.80
N VAL A 24 3.58 -7.02 -3.08
CA VAL A 24 4.63 -7.22 -2.05
C VAL A 24 5.11 -5.88 -1.53
N THR A 25 5.29 -4.88 -2.40
CA THR A 25 5.71 -3.53 -1.98
C THR A 25 4.70 -2.88 -1.04
N HIS A 26 3.39 -2.91 -1.36
CA HIS A 26 2.35 -2.40 -0.46
C HIS A 26 2.43 -3.05 0.93
N ARG A 27 2.48 -4.38 0.97
CA ARG A 27 2.54 -5.16 2.23
C ARG A 27 3.82 -4.90 3.00
N GLY A 28 4.96 -4.84 2.31
CA GLY A 28 6.24 -4.55 2.92
C GLY A 28 6.26 -3.18 3.61
N LEU A 29 5.74 -2.14 2.95
CA LEU A 29 5.62 -0.80 3.54
C LEU A 29 4.69 -0.81 4.78
N MET A 30 3.54 -1.47 4.69
CA MET A 30 2.58 -1.56 5.79
C MET A 30 3.14 -2.33 6.99
N LEU A 31 3.78 -3.47 6.76
CA LEU A 31 4.38 -4.26 7.84
C LEU A 31 5.52 -3.53 8.51
N LEU A 32 6.36 -2.83 7.75
CA LEU A 32 7.43 -2.01 8.32
C LEU A 32 6.86 -0.82 9.11
N ALA A 33 5.76 -0.21 8.66
CA ALA A 33 5.10 0.87 9.39
C ALA A 33 4.49 0.41 10.72
N LEU A 34 4.05 -0.85 10.79
CA LEU A 34 3.53 -1.49 12.02
C LEU A 34 4.63 -2.05 12.93
N ALA A 35 5.83 -2.23 12.42
CA ALA A 35 6.94 -2.71 13.22
C ALA A 35 7.45 -1.65 14.20
N GLU A 36 8.17 -2.06 15.21
CA GLU A 36 8.98 -1.16 16.04
C GLU A 36 10.36 -0.99 15.43
N GLY A 37 10.86 0.25 15.45
CA GLY A 37 12.19 0.57 14.93
C GLY A 37 12.22 0.83 13.43
N GLU A 38 13.39 0.67 12.84
CA GLU A 38 13.67 1.03 11.46
C GLU A 38 13.94 -0.21 10.62
N GLY A 39 13.36 -0.26 9.43
CA GLY A 39 13.55 -1.32 8.48
C GLY A 39 13.71 -0.80 7.05
N ARG A 40 14.29 -1.59 6.18
CA ARG A 40 14.55 -1.23 4.78
C ARG A 40 13.82 -2.19 3.84
N LEU A 41 13.07 -1.63 2.90
CA LEU A 41 12.45 -2.38 1.81
C LEU A 41 13.33 -2.27 0.57
N PHE A 42 13.98 -3.37 0.21
CA PHE A 42 14.93 -3.41 -0.88
C PHE A 42 14.25 -3.56 -2.24
N TYR A 43 14.62 -2.72 -3.19
CA TYR A 43 14.16 -2.75 -4.59
C TYR A 43 12.64 -2.89 -4.76
N PRO A 44 11.83 -2.10 -4.03
CA PRO A 44 10.39 -2.12 -4.19
C PRO A 44 9.99 -1.61 -5.57
N LEU A 45 8.77 -1.91 -5.99
CA LEU A 45 8.17 -1.20 -7.11
C LEU A 45 7.87 0.24 -6.67
N LYS A 46 8.50 1.22 -7.29
CA LYS A 46 8.18 2.65 -7.12
C LYS A 46 7.28 3.09 -8.25
N ALA A 47 5.98 3.11 -8.01
CA ALA A 47 4.94 3.51 -8.95
C ALA A 47 3.87 4.32 -8.21
N GLY A 48 2.96 4.96 -8.93
CA GLY A 48 1.93 5.82 -8.33
C GLY A 48 1.20 5.19 -7.15
N ASP A 49 0.78 3.94 -7.30
CA ASP A 49 0.07 3.19 -6.25
C ASP A 49 0.91 3.01 -4.97
N THR A 50 2.16 2.61 -5.11
CA THR A 50 3.05 2.34 -3.96
C THR A 50 3.56 3.62 -3.31
N LEU A 51 3.70 4.70 -4.07
CA LEU A 51 3.98 6.04 -3.55
C LEU A 51 2.78 6.59 -2.78
N SER A 52 1.54 6.30 -3.21
CA SER A 52 0.35 6.62 -2.41
C SER A 52 0.36 5.89 -1.07
N THR A 53 0.80 4.63 -1.03
CA THR A 53 0.98 3.89 0.23
C THR A 53 1.97 4.57 1.16
N ALA A 54 3.13 4.99 0.63
CA ALA A 54 4.12 5.69 1.44
C ALA A 54 3.55 6.98 2.06
N ARG A 55 2.85 7.81 1.26
CA ARG A 55 2.20 9.05 1.74
C ARG A 55 1.15 8.79 2.81
N VAL A 56 0.29 7.80 2.59
CA VAL A 56 -0.75 7.45 3.58
C VAL A 56 -0.14 6.96 4.89
N LEU A 57 0.89 6.14 4.83
CA LEU A 57 1.59 5.69 6.05
C LEU A 57 2.30 6.84 6.78
N GLN A 58 2.82 7.83 6.05
CA GLN A 58 3.36 9.06 6.65
C GLN A 58 2.27 9.86 7.36
N ALA A 59 1.08 10.00 6.75
CA ALA A 59 -0.06 10.67 7.39
C ALA A 59 -0.54 9.92 8.66
N LEU A 60 -0.34 8.60 8.72
CA LEU A 60 -0.60 7.77 9.89
C LEU A 60 0.56 7.75 10.90
N GLY A 61 1.58 8.57 10.67
CA GLY A 61 2.68 8.83 11.59
C GLY A 61 3.93 7.95 11.43
N ALA A 62 3.99 7.05 10.45
CA ALA A 62 5.23 6.35 10.14
C ALA A 62 6.21 7.28 9.40
N GLU A 63 7.50 7.12 9.63
CA GLU A 63 8.50 7.81 8.82
C GLU A 63 8.85 6.93 7.62
N VAL A 64 8.50 7.38 6.42
CA VAL A 64 8.84 6.69 5.18
C VAL A 64 9.71 7.62 4.34
N ARG A 65 10.93 7.18 4.02
CA ARG A 65 11.89 7.93 3.20
C ARG A 65 12.35 7.10 2.01
N GLU A 66 12.54 7.76 0.89
CA GLU A 66 13.22 7.15 -0.24
C GLU A 66 14.73 7.26 -0.06
N GLU A 67 15.42 6.14 -0.17
CA GLU A 67 16.87 6.06 -0.08
C GLU A 67 17.38 5.31 -1.31
N GLY A 68 17.73 6.05 -2.35
CA GLY A 68 18.08 5.48 -3.65
C GLY A 68 16.97 4.58 -4.19
N PRO A 69 17.27 3.31 -4.53
CA PRO A 69 16.27 2.37 -5.03
C PRO A 69 15.42 1.74 -3.92
N HIS A 70 15.59 2.12 -2.66
CA HIS A 70 14.94 1.50 -1.49
C HIS A 70 13.94 2.44 -0.82
N PHE A 71 13.11 1.90 0.06
CA PHE A 71 12.44 2.66 1.12
C PHE A 71 13.07 2.34 2.46
N LEU A 72 13.32 3.38 3.24
CA LEU A 72 13.63 3.29 4.66
C LEU A 72 12.36 3.64 5.43
N VAL A 73 11.92 2.78 6.32
CA VAL A 73 10.68 2.95 7.07
C VAL A 73 10.98 2.83 8.56
N ARG A 74 10.63 3.87 9.33
CA ARG A 74 10.59 3.77 10.77
C ARG A 74 9.13 3.65 11.19
N GLY A 75 8.79 2.48 11.71
CA GLY A 75 7.45 2.15 12.15
C GLY A 75 7.13 2.71 13.54
N ARG A 76 5.85 2.65 13.88
CA ARG A 76 5.30 3.15 15.14
C ARG A 76 4.85 2.05 16.09
N GLY A 77 5.19 0.82 15.82
CA GLY A 77 4.56 -0.32 16.47
C GLY A 77 3.13 -0.49 15.96
N LEU A 78 2.32 -1.22 16.67
CA LEU A 78 0.94 -1.53 16.26
C LEU A 78 -0.05 -0.37 16.41
N ARG A 79 0.42 0.86 16.67
CA ARG A 79 -0.44 2.04 16.89
C ARG A 79 -0.13 3.12 15.88
N PHE A 80 -1.10 3.39 15.03
CA PHE A 80 -1.08 4.53 14.13
C PHE A 80 -1.54 5.82 14.83
N GLN A 81 -1.13 6.94 14.27
CA GLN A 81 -1.63 8.26 14.63
C GLN A 81 -2.89 8.55 13.83
N GLU A 82 -3.89 9.18 14.47
CA GLU A 82 -5.04 9.70 13.74
C GLU A 82 -4.58 10.71 12.69
N PRO A 83 -5.00 10.55 11.42
CA PRO A 83 -4.60 11.47 10.37
C PRO A 83 -5.34 12.80 10.48
N GLU A 84 -4.67 13.91 10.16
CA GLU A 84 -5.26 15.26 10.19
C GLU A 84 -6.23 15.50 9.03
N ASP A 85 -6.13 14.72 7.95
CA ASP A 85 -6.93 14.88 6.73
C ASP A 85 -7.34 13.52 6.15
N VAL A 86 -8.17 13.56 5.13
CA VAL A 86 -8.60 12.39 4.36
C VAL A 86 -7.41 11.67 3.74
N LEU A 87 -7.35 10.36 3.90
CA LEU A 87 -6.30 9.54 3.33
C LEU A 87 -6.59 9.22 1.86
N ASP A 88 -5.86 9.85 0.95
CA ASP A 88 -6.01 9.62 -0.49
C ASP A 88 -5.18 8.41 -0.95
N CYS A 89 -5.88 7.35 -1.28
CA CYS A 89 -5.30 6.11 -1.82
C CYS A 89 -5.01 6.17 -3.33
N GLY A 90 -5.28 7.28 -4.00
CA GLY A 90 -5.12 7.42 -5.46
C GLY A 90 -5.93 6.37 -6.22
N ASN A 91 -5.30 5.58 -7.08
CA ASN A 91 -5.93 4.43 -7.77
C ASN A 91 -5.65 3.08 -7.08
N ALA A 92 -5.00 3.09 -5.92
CA ALA A 92 -4.47 1.89 -5.28
C ALA A 92 -5.55 1.12 -4.49
N GLY A 93 -6.33 0.29 -5.17
CA GLY A 93 -7.36 -0.54 -4.54
C GLY A 93 -6.81 -1.54 -3.52
N THR A 94 -5.58 -2.03 -3.72
CA THR A 94 -4.89 -2.89 -2.75
C THR A 94 -4.60 -2.12 -1.46
N LEU A 95 -4.09 -0.89 -1.57
CA LEU A 95 -3.86 -0.01 -0.43
C LEU A 95 -5.14 0.19 0.38
N MET A 96 -6.21 0.68 -0.26
CA MET A 96 -7.47 0.97 0.42
C MET A 96 -8.03 -0.25 1.16
N ARG A 97 -8.05 -1.42 0.52
CA ARG A 97 -8.59 -2.63 1.14
C ARG A 97 -7.76 -3.13 2.32
N LEU A 98 -6.44 -3.07 2.23
CA LEU A 98 -5.57 -3.46 3.34
C LEU A 98 -5.65 -2.45 4.50
N LEU A 99 -5.73 -1.15 4.18
CA LEU A 99 -5.90 -0.11 5.20
C LEU A 99 -7.22 -0.24 5.96
N LEU A 100 -8.33 -0.55 5.30
CA LEU A 100 -9.59 -0.81 5.99
C LEU A 100 -9.41 -1.84 7.11
N GLY A 101 -8.68 -2.94 6.84
CA GLY A 101 -8.37 -3.94 7.86
C GLY A 101 -7.45 -3.44 8.96
N LEU A 102 -6.38 -2.72 8.58
CA LEU A 102 -5.41 -2.21 9.54
C LEU A 102 -6.02 -1.14 10.47
N LEU A 103 -6.80 -0.22 9.91
CA LEU A 103 -7.43 0.87 10.67
C LEU A 103 -8.60 0.38 11.51
N ALA A 104 -9.35 -0.62 11.06
CA ALA A 104 -10.42 -1.24 11.83
C ALA A 104 -9.93 -1.88 13.14
N GLY A 105 -8.65 -2.26 13.21
CA GLY A 105 -8.01 -2.76 14.42
C GLY A 105 -7.39 -1.70 15.33
N GLN A 106 -7.50 -0.41 14.98
CA GLN A 106 -6.94 0.68 15.78
C GLN A 106 -8.00 1.23 16.74
N GLU A 107 -7.77 1.08 18.03
CA GLU A 107 -8.67 1.62 19.05
C GLU A 107 -8.57 3.15 19.11
N GLY A 108 -9.72 3.82 19.10
CA GLY A 108 -9.83 5.28 19.26
C GLY A 108 -9.35 6.09 18.07
N LEU A 109 -9.08 5.48 16.91
CA LEU A 109 -8.64 6.16 15.70
C LEU A 109 -9.80 6.30 14.72
N PHE A 110 -10.01 7.53 14.22
CA PHE A 110 -10.93 7.83 13.13
C PHE A 110 -10.16 8.19 11.87
N ALA A 111 -10.55 7.62 10.73
CA ALA A 111 -9.96 7.96 9.44
C ALA A 111 -10.97 7.86 8.31
N VAL A 112 -10.83 8.74 7.32
CA VAL A 112 -11.61 8.73 6.08
C VAL A 112 -10.68 8.35 4.93
N LEU A 113 -11.07 7.35 4.16
CA LEU A 113 -10.32 6.90 2.97
C LEU A 113 -11.03 7.37 1.70
N THR A 114 -10.26 7.88 0.77
CA THR A 114 -10.74 8.25 -0.57
C THR A 114 -9.75 7.77 -1.64
N GLY A 115 -10.05 8.08 -2.88
CA GLY A 115 -9.18 7.84 -4.02
C GLY A 115 -9.74 8.50 -5.27
N ASP A 116 -9.16 8.21 -6.41
CA ASP A 116 -9.59 8.76 -7.68
C ASP A 116 -10.99 8.29 -8.11
N ALA A 117 -11.51 8.86 -9.19
CA ALA A 117 -12.83 8.53 -9.71
C ALA A 117 -13.01 7.04 -10.04
N SER A 118 -11.94 6.34 -10.40
CA SER A 118 -11.96 4.90 -10.65
C SER A 118 -12.06 4.11 -9.34
N LEU A 119 -11.21 4.44 -8.36
CA LEU A 119 -11.17 3.74 -7.08
C LEU A 119 -12.47 3.90 -6.29
N ARG A 120 -13.04 5.11 -6.29
CA ARG A 120 -14.33 5.39 -5.61
C ARG A 120 -15.52 4.58 -6.14
N ARG A 121 -15.44 4.07 -7.37
CA ARG A 121 -16.47 3.19 -7.97
C ARG A 121 -16.26 1.71 -7.66
N ARG A 122 -15.11 1.34 -7.11
CA ARG A 122 -14.83 -0.08 -6.82
C ARG A 122 -15.56 -0.53 -5.55
N PRO A 123 -16.23 -1.69 -5.58
CA PRO A 123 -16.94 -2.19 -4.41
C PRO A 123 -15.96 -2.54 -3.28
N MET A 124 -16.24 -2.03 -2.08
CA MET A 124 -15.48 -2.34 -0.86
C MET A 124 -16.24 -3.31 0.07
N GLY A 125 -17.48 -3.66 -0.26
CA GLY A 125 -18.35 -4.48 0.56
C GLY A 125 -17.77 -5.82 0.98
N ARG A 126 -16.96 -6.48 0.12
CA ARG A 126 -16.30 -7.75 0.48
C ARG A 126 -15.25 -7.61 1.59
N VAL A 127 -14.78 -6.40 1.89
CA VAL A 127 -13.89 -6.11 3.02
C VAL A 127 -14.69 -5.52 4.19
N VAL A 128 -15.59 -4.60 3.91
CA VAL A 128 -16.39 -3.91 4.92
C VAL A 128 -17.33 -4.87 5.67
N ALA A 129 -18.03 -5.77 4.97
CA ALA A 129 -18.98 -6.68 5.58
C ALA A 129 -18.32 -7.60 6.65
N PRO A 130 -17.23 -8.31 6.38
CA PRO A 130 -16.58 -9.11 7.42
C PRO A 130 -16.01 -8.26 8.57
N LEU A 131 -15.47 -7.06 8.30
CA LEU A 131 -14.97 -6.19 9.36
C LEU A 131 -16.10 -5.74 10.29
N ARG A 132 -17.27 -5.39 9.75
CA ARG A 132 -18.47 -5.09 10.55
C ARG A 132 -18.92 -6.30 11.37
N ALA A 133 -18.90 -7.49 10.80
CA ALA A 133 -19.23 -8.73 11.53
C ALA A 133 -18.25 -9.02 12.68
N MET A 134 -17.01 -8.55 12.58
CA MET A 134 -16.01 -8.60 13.65
C MET A 134 -16.13 -7.47 14.68
N GLY A 135 -17.09 -6.55 14.52
CA GLY A 135 -17.36 -5.45 15.44
C GLY A 135 -16.73 -4.10 15.07
N ALA A 136 -16.07 -3.99 13.90
CA ALA A 136 -15.52 -2.72 13.46
C ALA A 136 -16.64 -1.76 12.99
N ARG A 137 -16.46 -0.47 13.27
CA ARG A 137 -17.30 0.60 12.72
C ARG A 137 -16.69 1.08 11.40
N VAL A 138 -17.30 0.70 10.30
CA VAL A 138 -16.85 1.05 8.93
C VAL A 138 -18.07 1.41 8.11
N ASP A 139 -18.13 2.61 7.54
CA ASP A 139 -19.21 3.12 6.70
C ASP A 139 -18.76 3.38 5.26
#